data_e294a5e94c8c03bce63863c5a46ac5a6
#
_entry.id   e294a5e94c8c03bce63863c5a46ac5a6
#
_cell.length_a   1.000
_cell.length_b   1.000
_cell.length_c   1.000
_cell.angle_alpha   90.00
_cell.angle_beta   90.00
_cell.angle_gamma   90.00
#
_symmetry.space_group_name_H-M   'P 1'
#
loop_
_entity.id
_entity.type
_entity.pdbx_description
1 polymer ?
#
loop_
_entity_poly.entity_id
_entity_poly.type
_entity_poly.pdbx_seq_one_letter_code
_entity_poly.pdbx_strand_id
1 'polypeptide(L)'
;MPTEAHRIAKINAIMSIAQQNPAAYNMQTISMELFAAMGVEEPQRYLAQSQQPMSANPITENMAAMKGMPLQAQMEQNHDAHIVTHGTILRNPAYKENPQLQQILMGHITEHLAMKYQQEMMQMIQDPQAQQALMMAQQQGQPLPMEMQNQIAMMAANASDKVLQFDEEKAKIM
;
A
#
# COMPACT_ATOMS: atom_id res chain seq x y z
N MET A 1 -4.57 18.19 -42.06
CA MET A 1 -4.83 17.50 -40.80
C MET A 1 -4.03 16.19 -40.79
N PRO A 2 -3.39 15.79 -39.69
CA PRO A 2 -2.70 14.49 -39.66
C PRO A 2 -3.71 13.36 -39.85
N THR A 3 -3.38 12.39 -40.68
CA THR A 3 -4.20 11.20 -40.91
C THR A 3 -4.18 10.30 -39.65
N GLU A 4 -5.18 9.43 -39.51
CA GLU A 4 -5.25 8.42 -38.44
C GLU A 4 -3.96 7.58 -38.37
N ALA A 5 -3.41 7.20 -39.50
CA ALA A 5 -2.14 6.50 -39.59
C ALA A 5 -0.97 7.29 -38.98
N HIS A 6 -0.96 8.61 -39.14
CA HIS A 6 0.04 9.48 -38.49
C HIS A 6 -0.13 9.57 -36.96
N ARG A 7 -1.38 9.57 -36.47
CA ARG A 7 -1.66 9.56 -35.03
C ARG A 7 -1.21 8.23 -34.42
N ILE A 8 -1.55 7.11 -35.02
CA ILE A 8 -1.16 5.78 -34.54
C ILE A 8 0.37 5.65 -34.50
N ALA A 9 1.07 6.06 -35.58
CA ALA A 9 2.53 6.02 -35.63
C ALA A 9 3.19 6.83 -34.52
N LYS A 10 2.66 8.04 -34.23
CA LYS A 10 3.13 8.89 -33.15
C LYS A 10 2.93 8.26 -31.78
N ILE A 11 1.77 7.68 -31.52
CA ILE A 11 1.46 7.03 -30.24
C ILE A 11 2.32 5.79 -30.04
N ASN A 12 2.53 4.98 -31.08
CA ASN A 12 3.42 3.83 -31.01
C ASN A 12 4.87 4.23 -30.71
N ALA A 13 5.36 5.33 -31.26
CA ALA A 13 6.69 5.86 -30.93
C ALA A 13 6.77 6.28 -29.45
N ILE A 14 5.73 6.94 -28.93
CA ILE A 14 5.64 7.30 -27.49
C ILE A 14 5.61 6.02 -26.64
N MET A 15 4.83 5.02 -27.00
CA MET A 15 4.75 3.75 -26.29
C MET A 15 6.11 3.04 -26.24
N SER A 16 6.85 3.02 -27.33
CA SER A 16 8.20 2.43 -27.38
C SER A 16 9.18 3.12 -26.43
N ILE A 17 9.10 4.45 -26.31
CA ILE A 17 9.92 5.22 -25.36
C ILE A 17 9.47 4.92 -23.93
N ALA A 18 8.15 4.91 -23.68
CA ALA A 18 7.58 4.67 -22.36
C ALA A 18 7.90 3.26 -21.82
N GLN A 19 8.04 2.26 -22.68
CA GLN A 19 8.45 0.90 -22.30
C GLN A 19 9.86 0.83 -21.73
N GLN A 20 10.74 1.77 -22.07
CA GLN A 20 12.11 1.82 -21.54
C GLN A 20 12.16 2.37 -20.11
N ASN A 21 11.20 3.21 -19.71
CA ASN A 21 11.06 3.73 -18.36
C ASN A 21 9.57 3.91 -17.99
N PRO A 22 8.86 2.80 -17.70
CA PRO A 22 7.40 2.84 -17.45
C PRO A 22 6.99 3.75 -16.30
N ALA A 23 7.85 3.94 -15.31
CA ALA A 23 7.56 4.78 -14.14
C ALA A 23 7.46 6.28 -14.47
N ALA A 24 8.07 6.72 -15.57
CA ALA A 24 8.05 8.12 -16.01
C ALA A 24 6.82 8.46 -16.86
N TYR A 25 6.00 7.48 -17.25
CA TYR A 25 4.90 7.66 -18.20
C TYR A 25 3.60 7.05 -17.69
N ASN A 26 2.48 7.71 -17.99
CA ASN A 26 1.16 7.13 -17.74
C ASN A 26 0.78 6.17 -18.88
N MET A 27 1.12 4.89 -18.72
CA MET A 27 0.86 3.84 -19.70
C MET A 27 -0.62 3.67 -20.03
N GLN A 28 -1.50 3.91 -19.05
CA GLN A 28 -2.95 3.84 -19.26
C GLN A 28 -3.42 4.93 -20.21
N THR A 29 -2.94 6.17 -20.03
CA THR A 29 -3.27 7.28 -20.95
C THR A 29 -2.77 7.01 -22.34
N ILE A 30 -1.54 6.52 -22.50
CA ILE A 30 -0.97 6.15 -23.82
C ILE A 30 -1.82 5.08 -24.51
N SER A 31 -2.24 4.06 -23.77
CA SER A 31 -3.09 2.99 -24.30
C SER A 31 -4.47 3.50 -24.71
N MET A 32 -5.09 4.38 -23.91
CA MET A 32 -6.38 4.99 -24.24
C MET A 32 -6.31 5.84 -25.51
N GLU A 33 -5.26 6.63 -25.67
CA GLU A 33 -5.03 7.43 -26.88
C GLU A 33 -4.82 6.53 -28.12
N LEU A 34 -4.13 5.39 -27.96
CA LEU A 34 -3.96 4.43 -29.03
C LEU A 34 -5.30 3.80 -29.44
N PHE A 35 -6.11 3.35 -28.47
CA PHE A 35 -7.44 2.81 -28.73
C PHE A 35 -8.34 3.85 -29.42
N ALA A 36 -8.32 5.10 -28.97
CA ALA A 36 -9.05 6.20 -29.61
C ALA A 36 -8.60 6.44 -31.05
N ALA A 37 -7.29 6.37 -31.33
CA ALA A 37 -6.74 6.51 -32.67
C ALA A 37 -7.08 5.31 -33.59
N MET A 38 -7.31 4.13 -33.01
CA MET A 38 -7.71 2.90 -33.70
C MET A 38 -9.23 2.77 -33.86
N GLY A 39 -10.03 3.71 -33.32
CA GLY A 39 -11.49 3.66 -33.37
C GLY A 39 -12.13 2.58 -32.52
N VAL A 40 -11.47 2.17 -31.43
CA VAL A 40 -12.02 1.17 -30.50
C VAL A 40 -13.13 1.80 -29.66
N GLU A 41 -14.36 1.29 -29.77
CA GLU A 41 -15.54 1.88 -29.12
C GLU A 41 -15.59 1.66 -27.61
N GLU A 42 -15.04 0.55 -27.08
CA GLU A 42 -15.07 0.21 -25.65
C GLU A 42 -13.65 -0.13 -25.15
N PRO A 43 -12.73 0.84 -25.08
CA PRO A 43 -11.33 0.57 -24.73
C PRO A 43 -11.15 0.01 -23.31
N GLN A 44 -12.09 0.27 -22.39
CA GLN A 44 -12.05 -0.22 -21.02
C GLN A 44 -12.08 -1.76 -20.94
N ARG A 45 -12.61 -2.45 -21.96
CA ARG A 45 -12.64 -3.93 -22.02
C ARG A 45 -11.25 -4.54 -22.23
N TYR A 46 -10.31 -3.77 -22.75
CA TYR A 46 -8.94 -4.21 -23.08
C TYR A 46 -7.91 -3.75 -22.01
N LEU A 47 -8.31 -2.80 -21.19
CA LEU A 47 -7.48 -2.37 -20.08
C LEU A 47 -7.76 -3.30 -18.89
N ALA A 48 -6.70 -3.84 -18.30
CA ALA A 48 -6.84 -4.33 -16.95
C ALA A 48 -7.50 -3.19 -16.14
N GLN A 49 -8.64 -3.46 -15.53
CA GLN A 49 -9.15 -2.50 -14.55
C GLN A 49 -7.97 -2.24 -13.63
N SER A 50 -7.40 -1.02 -13.72
CA SER A 50 -6.50 -0.59 -12.69
C SER A 50 -7.34 -0.70 -11.43
N GLN A 51 -7.10 -1.76 -10.69
CA GLN A 51 -7.46 -1.81 -9.30
C GLN A 51 -6.56 -0.73 -8.67
N GLN A 52 -6.91 0.56 -8.91
CA GLN A 52 -6.51 1.56 -7.95
C GLN A 52 -7.09 1.01 -6.66
N PRO A 53 -6.25 0.70 -5.68
CA PRO A 53 -6.76 0.36 -4.38
C PRO A 53 -7.62 1.56 -3.99
N MET A 54 -8.93 1.40 -4.12
CA MET A 54 -9.84 2.42 -3.61
C MET A 54 -9.48 2.50 -2.15
N SER A 55 -9.16 3.73 -1.69
CA SER A 55 -9.12 4.02 -0.26
C SER A 55 -10.49 3.63 0.28
N ALA A 56 -10.67 2.34 0.47
CA ALA A 56 -11.92 1.76 0.89
C ALA A 56 -11.94 1.81 2.41
N ASN A 57 -13.13 1.97 2.99
CA ASN A 57 -13.26 1.73 4.42
C ASN A 57 -13.04 0.23 4.71
N PRO A 58 -12.63 -0.14 5.92
CA PRO A 58 -12.27 -1.51 6.24
C PRO A 58 -13.42 -2.53 6.06
N ILE A 59 -14.68 -2.09 6.08
CA ILE A 59 -15.83 -2.96 5.84
C ILE A 59 -15.90 -3.34 4.35
N THR A 60 -15.70 -2.38 3.45
CA THR A 60 -15.68 -2.62 2.01
C THR A 60 -14.50 -3.51 1.62
N GLU A 61 -13.36 -3.34 2.25
CA GLU A 61 -12.19 -4.20 2.08
C GLU A 61 -12.45 -5.63 2.54
N ASN A 62 -13.10 -5.80 3.70
CA ASN A 62 -13.54 -7.14 4.14
C ASN A 62 -14.45 -7.83 3.11
N MET A 63 -15.38 -7.09 2.51
CA MET A 63 -16.25 -7.64 1.46
C MET A 63 -15.47 -8.02 0.19
N ALA A 64 -14.44 -7.25 -0.17
CA ALA A 64 -13.55 -7.56 -1.27
C ALA A 64 -12.70 -8.81 -0.97
N ALA A 65 -12.13 -8.90 0.23
CA ALA A 65 -11.39 -10.08 0.69
C ALA A 65 -12.23 -11.36 0.68
N MET A 66 -13.51 -11.28 1.08
CA MET A 66 -14.44 -12.42 1.02
C MET A 66 -14.69 -12.90 -0.41
N LYS A 67 -14.51 -12.05 -1.40
CA LYS A 67 -14.57 -12.40 -2.84
C LYS A 67 -13.21 -12.87 -3.39
N GLY A 68 -12.21 -13.01 -2.54
CA GLY A 68 -10.86 -13.41 -2.94
C GLY A 68 -10.06 -12.31 -3.63
N MET A 69 -10.48 -11.05 -3.52
CA MET A 69 -9.77 -9.92 -4.12
C MET A 69 -8.58 -9.53 -3.23
N PRO A 70 -7.39 -9.28 -3.82
CA PRO A 70 -6.25 -8.79 -3.07
C PRO A 70 -6.54 -7.39 -2.54
N LEU A 71 -6.04 -7.10 -1.34
CA LEU A 71 -6.11 -5.80 -0.69
C LEU A 71 -4.72 -5.16 -0.67
N GLN A 72 -4.68 -3.84 -0.56
CA GLN A 72 -3.46 -3.08 -0.39
C GLN A 72 -3.70 -1.91 0.56
N ALA A 73 -2.90 -1.80 1.60
CA ALA A 73 -2.97 -0.68 2.53
C ALA A 73 -2.41 0.60 1.89
N GLN A 74 -2.95 1.76 2.29
CA GLN A 74 -2.52 3.08 1.85
C GLN A 74 -2.14 3.94 3.05
N MET A 75 -1.12 4.78 2.89
CA MET A 75 -0.55 5.59 3.97
C MET A 75 -1.56 6.52 4.64
N GLU A 76 -2.56 6.98 3.89
CA GLU A 76 -3.57 7.93 4.37
C GLU A 76 -4.72 7.28 5.14
N GLN A 77 -4.79 5.95 5.17
CA GLN A 77 -5.84 5.22 5.87
C GLN A 77 -5.66 5.29 7.39
N ASN A 78 -6.78 5.16 8.11
CA ASN A 78 -6.73 4.97 9.56
C ASN A 78 -6.35 3.52 9.88
N HIS A 79 -5.05 3.27 10.01
CA HIS A 79 -4.51 1.92 10.19
C HIS A 79 -5.09 1.21 11.43
N ASP A 80 -5.31 1.91 12.54
CA ASP A 80 -5.90 1.30 13.75
C ASP A 80 -7.31 0.80 13.50
N ALA A 81 -8.14 1.59 12.82
CA ALA A 81 -9.50 1.19 12.48
C ALA A 81 -9.53 -0.03 11.55
N HIS A 82 -8.61 -0.08 10.57
CA HIS A 82 -8.49 -1.23 9.65
C HIS A 82 -8.04 -2.49 10.37
N ILE A 83 -6.99 -2.42 11.19
CA ILE A 83 -6.46 -3.55 11.97
C ILE A 83 -7.56 -4.15 12.86
N VAL A 84 -8.30 -3.31 13.60
CA VAL A 84 -9.38 -3.77 14.48
C VAL A 84 -10.50 -4.43 13.69
N THR A 85 -10.93 -3.80 12.59
CA THR A 85 -12.06 -4.29 11.79
C THR A 85 -11.73 -5.60 11.06
N HIS A 86 -10.56 -5.70 10.46
CA HIS A 86 -10.09 -6.93 9.81
C HIS A 86 -9.87 -8.05 10.83
N GLY A 87 -9.27 -7.72 11.98
CA GLY A 87 -9.09 -8.66 13.09
C GLY A 87 -10.40 -9.22 13.64
N THR A 88 -11.50 -8.46 13.57
CA THR A 88 -12.83 -8.95 13.97
C THR A 88 -13.32 -10.06 13.04
N ILE A 89 -13.08 -9.94 11.73
CA ILE A 89 -13.43 -11.01 10.77
C ILE A 89 -12.58 -12.25 11.00
N LEU A 90 -11.27 -12.10 11.22
CA LEU A 90 -10.37 -13.22 11.47
C LEU A 90 -10.74 -14.02 12.72
N ARG A 91 -11.26 -13.35 13.76
CA ARG A 91 -11.72 -13.98 15.01
C ARG A 91 -13.12 -14.62 14.91
N ASN A 92 -13.86 -14.31 13.86
CA ASN A 92 -15.20 -14.84 13.70
C ASN A 92 -15.19 -16.31 13.29
N PRO A 93 -15.77 -17.24 14.10
CA PRO A 93 -15.77 -18.67 13.80
C PRO A 93 -16.36 -19.03 12.44
N ALA A 94 -17.29 -18.23 11.91
CA ALA A 94 -17.93 -18.46 10.62
C ALA A 94 -16.94 -18.40 9.44
N TYR A 95 -15.77 -17.77 9.60
CA TYR A 95 -14.77 -17.61 8.56
C TYR A 95 -13.49 -18.41 8.80
N LYS A 96 -13.43 -19.21 9.87
CA LYS A 96 -12.27 -20.04 10.20
C LYS A 96 -11.88 -21.03 9.09
N GLU A 97 -12.87 -21.56 8.40
CA GLU A 97 -12.67 -22.57 7.35
C GLU A 97 -12.37 -21.98 5.97
N ASN A 98 -12.13 -20.66 5.89
CA ASN A 98 -11.74 -19.99 4.66
C ASN A 98 -10.25 -19.55 4.69
N PRO A 99 -9.31 -20.43 4.33
CA PRO A 99 -7.87 -20.15 4.41
C PRO A 99 -7.44 -19.01 3.48
N GLN A 100 -8.11 -18.86 2.34
CA GLN A 100 -7.81 -17.78 1.40
C GLN A 100 -8.15 -16.40 1.99
N LEU A 101 -9.33 -16.26 2.61
CA LEU A 101 -9.73 -15.03 3.29
C LEU A 101 -8.76 -14.69 4.42
N GLN A 102 -8.38 -15.70 5.21
CA GLN A 102 -7.43 -15.51 6.31
C GLN A 102 -6.08 -15.03 5.80
N GLN A 103 -5.56 -15.63 4.75
CA GLN A 103 -4.28 -15.22 4.17
C GLN A 103 -4.32 -13.78 3.64
N ILE A 104 -5.40 -13.39 2.94
CA ILE A 104 -5.57 -12.03 2.42
C ILE A 104 -5.62 -11.02 3.56
N LEU A 105 -6.47 -11.24 4.57
CA LEU A 105 -6.65 -10.31 5.69
C LEU A 105 -5.42 -10.24 6.58
N MET A 106 -4.73 -11.37 6.84
CA MET A 106 -3.48 -11.38 7.61
C MET A 106 -2.38 -10.58 6.92
N GLY A 107 -2.19 -10.80 5.61
CA GLY A 107 -1.23 -10.03 4.83
C GLY A 107 -1.54 -8.52 4.88
N HIS A 108 -2.80 -8.17 4.68
CA HIS A 108 -3.26 -6.78 4.69
C HIS A 108 -3.11 -6.09 6.07
N ILE A 109 -3.41 -6.79 7.16
CA ILE A 109 -3.16 -6.29 8.52
C ILE A 109 -1.67 -6.05 8.76
N THR A 110 -0.81 -6.93 8.25
CA THR A 110 0.65 -6.74 8.36
C THR A 110 1.10 -5.48 7.60
N GLU A 111 0.52 -5.20 6.44
CA GLU A 111 0.77 -3.95 5.71
C GLU A 111 0.35 -2.72 6.52
N HIS A 112 -0.85 -2.74 7.13
CA HIS A 112 -1.31 -1.65 7.98
C HIS A 112 -0.40 -1.44 9.20
N LEU A 113 0.09 -2.50 9.83
CA LEU A 113 1.04 -2.40 10.94
C LEU A 113 2.37 -1.75 10.51
N ALA A 114 2.89 -2.16 9.35
CA ALA A 114 4.11 -1.58 8.80
C ALA A 114 3.94 -0.09 8.48
N MET A 115 2.82 0.30 7.84
CA MET A 115 2.53 1.69 7.52
C MET A 115 2.29 2.54 8.76
N LYS A 116 1.62 2.01 9.78
CA LYS A 116 1.45 2.69 11.06
C LYS A 116 2.80 2.98 11.70
N TYR A 117 3.69 1.99 11.76
CA TYR A 117 5.05 2.18 12.26
C TYR A 117 5.80 3.27 11.47
N GLN A 118 5.67 3.25 10.14
CA GLN A 118 6.27 4.28 9.29
C GLN A 118 5.71 5.67 9.56
N GLN A 119 4.39 5.81 9.77
CA GLN A 119 3.78 7.09 10.15
C GLN A 119 4.29 7.61 11.50
N GLU A 120 4.37 6.74 12.50
CA GLU A 120 4.89 7.08 13.82
C GLU A 120 6.35 7.54 13.74
N MET A 121 7.17 6.87 12.94
CA MET A 121 8.56 7.28 12.67
C MET A 121 8.64 8.64 11.97
N MET A 122 7.79 8.86 10.96
CA MET A 122 7.75 10.16 10.25
C MET A 122 7.34 11.30 11.19
N GLN A 123 6.36 11.08 12.06
CA GLN A 123 5.92 12.07 13.04
C GLN A 123 7.06 12.42 14.03
N MET A 124 7.80 11.42 14.49
CA MET A 124 8.95 11.63 15.36
C MET A 124 10.05 12.45 14.68
N ILE A 125 10.33 12.19 13.39
CA ILE A 125 11.34 12.95 12.61
C ILE A 125 10.89 14.38 12.35
N GLN A 126 9.58 14.65 12.31
CA GLN A 126 9.03 16.01 12.14
C GLN A 126 9.04 16.82 13.44
N ASP A 127 9.26 16.21 14.60
CA ASP A 127 9.42 16.93 15.86
C ASP A 127 10.68 17.81 15.79
N PRO A 128 10.57 19.13 16.04
CA PRO A 128 11.71 20.05 16.01
C PRO A 128 12.84 19.65 16.97
N GLN A 129 12.52 19.09 18.13
CA GLN A 129 13.51 18.61 19.09
C GLN A 129 14.25 17.38 18.56
N ALA A 130 13.51 16.45 17.91
CA ALA A 130 14.09 15.29 17.30
C ALA A 130 15.00 15.66 16.11
N GLN A 131 14.57 16.60 15.27
CA GLN A 131 15.40 17.13 14.17
C GLN A 131 16.69 17.77 14.66
N GLN A 132 16.59 18.59 15.70
CA GLN A 132 17.77 19.24 16.28
C GLN A 132 18.74 18.21 16.87
N ALA A 133 18.25 17.20 17.57
CA ALA A 133 19.06 16.13 18.13
C ALA A 133 19.73 15.28 17.03
N LEU A 134 19.00 15.00 15.95
CA LEU A 134 19.52 14.28 14.78
C LEU A 134 20.63 15.07 14.09
N MET A 135 20.44 16.38 13.89
CA MET A 135 21.45 17.26 13.30
C MET A 135 22.71 17.35 14.17
N MET A 136 22.56 17.47 15.48
CA MET A 136 23.70 17.50 16.41
C MET A 136 24.47 16.19 16.43
N ALA A 137 23.77 15.06 16.45
CA ALA A 137 24.40 13.73 16.38
C ALA A 137 25.19 13.55 15.07
N GLN A 138 24.63 13.98 13.95
CA GLN A 138 25.25 13.86 12.63
C GLN A 138 26.50 14.77 12.48
N GLN A 139 26.44 16.01 12.99
CA GLN A 139 27.56 16.96 12.92
C GLN A 139 28.71 16.61 13.87
N GLN A 140 28.41 16.03 15.01
CA GLN A 140 29.42 15.73 16.05
C GLN A 140 29.88 14.28 16.03
N GLY A 141 29.32 13.42 15.16
CA GLY A 141 29.60 11.99 15.13
C GLY A 141 29.24 11.28 16.45
N GLN A 142 28.34 11.88 17.24
CA GLN A 142 27.89 11.35 18.53
C GLN A 142 26.65 10.45 18.31
N PRO A 143 26.45 9.44 19.18
CA PRO A 143 25.23 8.66 19.15
C PRO A 143 24.02 9.54 19.49
N LEU A 144 22.84 9.17 18.96
CA LEU A 144 21.58 9.83 19.29
C LEU A 144 21.38 9.91 20.81
N PRO A 145 20.72 10.96 21.32
CA PRO A 145 20.38 11.04 22.74
C PRO A 145 19.66 9.77 23.21
N MET A 146 19.98 9.31 24.40
CA MET A 146 19.46 8.04 24.94
C MET A 146 17.93 8.00 24.98
N GLU A 147 17.29 9.14 25.23
CA GLU A 147 15.83 9.28 25.21
C GLU A 147 15.23 8.98 23.83
N MET A 148 15.84 9.48 22.79
CA MET A 148 15.43 9.21 21.40
C MET A 148 15.71 7.76 20.99
N GLN A 149 16.85 7.19 21.39
CA GLN A 149 17.14 5.77 21.19
C GLN A 149 16.09 4.88 21.86
N ASN A 150 15.68 5.24 23.08
CA ASN A 150 14.64 4.51 23.82
C ASN A 150 13.27 4.65 23.15
N GLN A 151 12.90 5.82 22.64
CA GLN A 151 11.66 6.01 21.90
C GLN A 151 11.62 5.15 20.64
N ILE A 152 12.67 5.16 19.83
CA ILE A 152 12.79 4.31 18.65
C ILE A 152 12.69 2.82 19.01
N ALA A 153 13.39 2.40 20.07
CA ALA A 153 13.36 1.03 20.53
C ALA A 153 11.96 0.61 21.02
N MET A 154 11.25 1.49 21.75
CA MET A 154 9.87 1.23 22.17
C MET A 154 8.89 1.14 20.98
N MET A 155 9.03 2.00 19.98
CA MET A 155 8.20 1.95 18.78
C MET A 155 8.45 0.65 18.01
N ALA A 156 9.70 0.24 17.85
CA ALA A 156 10.06 -1.01 17.21
C ALA A 156 9.55 -2.22 18.00
N ALA A 157 9.65 -2.22 19.33
CA ALA A 157 9.12 -3.27 20.18
C ALA A 157 7.60 -3.38 20.08
N ASN A 158 6.88 -2.25 20.14
CA ASN A 158 5.42 -2.23 20.01
C ASN A 158 4.94 -2.75 18.64
N ALA A 159 5.64 -2.42 17.56
CA ALA A 159 5.34 -2.95 16.24
C ALA A 159 5.57 -4.47 16.19
N SER A 160 6.69 -4.94 16.74
CA SER A 160 7.04 -6.37 16.81
C SER A 160 6.05 -7.17 17.66
N ASP A 161 5.66 -6.65 18.82
CA ASP A 161 4.68 -7.30 19.70
C ASP A 161 3.32 -7.46 19.03
N LYS A 162 2.88 -6.46 18.26
CA LYS A 162 1.62 -6.57 17.51
C LYS A 162 1.70 -7.63 16.42
N VAL A 163 2.81 -7.73 15.70
CA VAL A 163 3.01 -8.79 14.70
C VAL A 163 3.02 -10.16 15.38
N LEU A 164 3.71 -10.32 16.50
CA LEU A 164 3.75 -11.58 17.26
C LEU A 164 2.36 -11.97 17.81
N GLN A 165 1.58 -11.02 18.32
CA GLN A 165 0.21 -11.28 18.78
C GLN A 165 -0.68 -11.80 17.64
N PHE A 166 -0.52 -11.28 16.43
CA PHE A 166 -1.23 -11.78 15.26
C PHE A 166 -0.78 -13.19 14.87
N ASP A 167 0.51 -13.49 14.93
CA ASP A 167 1.01 -14.83 14.64
C ASP A 167 0.57 -15.86 15.70
N GLU A 168 0.51 -15.48 16.98
CA GLU A 168 -0.05 -16.32 18.05
C GLU A 168 -1.56 -16.53 17.89
N GLU A 169 -2.32 -15.50 17.53
CA GLU A 169 -3.74 -15.64 17.22
C GLU A 169 -3.97 -16.54 16.02
N LYS A 170 -3.12 -16.43 15.00
CA LYS A 170 -3.12 -17.33 13.83
C LYS A 170 -2.88 -18.78 14.23
N ALA A 171 -1.91 -19.04 15.10
CA ALA A 171 -1.61 -20.40 15.58
C ALA A 171 -2.76 -21.01 16.41
N LYS A 172 -3.58 -20.18 17.07
CA LYS A 172 -4.77 -20.63 17.81
C LYS A 172 -5.99 -20.88 16.90
N ILE A 173 -5.96 -20.36 15.68
CA ILE A 173 -7.05 -20.47 14.70
C ILE A 173 -6.84 -21.67 13.76
N MET A 174 -5.60 -22.11 13.57
CA MET A 174 -5.24 -23.32 12.81
C MET A 174 -5.28 -24.55 13.69
#